data_be2307f0e4bfd9b047b9aa3b3448aef7
#
_entry.id   be2307f0e4bfd9b047b9aa3b3448aef7
#
_cell.length_a   1.000
_cell.length_b   1.000
_cell.length_c   1.000
_cell.angle_alpha   90.00
_cell.angle_beta   90.00
_cell.angle_gamma   90.00
#
_symmetry.space_group_name_H-M   'P 1'
#
loop_
_entity.id
_entity.type
_entity.pdbx_description
1 polymer ?
#
loop_
_entity_poly.entity_id
_entity_poly.type
_entity_poly.pdbx_seq_one_letter_code
_entity_poly.pdbx_strand_id
1 'polypeptide(L)'
;NSSDVLQDLHGNYWISTIGGGLDKLDKNNLSHPVFEHYNSLNSSLTSDDIHDIALDSARNALWICSGSHINTLDFSTGAINRLKFYTQSKEPVHNMNTIFIDSQSRLWIGGNGVYVIDLENSRNTYECIYYQHKLDDPESKINEKITCIFETKKGEIYLGSLGNGIYLLEDNGNNEKYTFKNYAVRCGLSDTSISNILDDENGNLWISTLKGIYFFDINTKRAFKFDEGDGLLVPQFYKRSGCKTINHNMLLGTIDGFVTFSPLVNLPKQKQRTLTLT
;
A
#
# COMPACT_ATOMS: atom_id res chain seq x y z
N ASN A 1 -12.17 -2.89 14.23
CA ASN A 1 -10.97 -2.19 13.76
C ASN A 1 -11.02 -2.08 12.23
N SER A 2 -11.15 -0.84 11.70
CA SER A 2 -11.04 -0.60 10.26
C SER A 2 -9.60 -0.86 9.79
N SER A 3 -9.45 -1.44 8.61
CA SER A 3 -8.15 -1.70 7.98
C SER A 3 -7.87 -0.75 6.82
N ASP A 4 -8.91 -0.34 6.09
CA ASP A 4 -8.81 0.62 5.00
C ASP A 4 -10.15 1.31 4.73
N VAL A 5 -10.10 2.47 4.04
CA VAL A 5 -11.28 3.24 3.60
C VAL A 5 -11.01 3.81 2.23
N LEU A 6 -11.92 3.60 1.30
CA LEU A 6 -11.86 4.22 -0.03
C LEU A 6 -13.23 4.73 -0.50
N GLN A 7 -13.21 5.64 -1.46
CA GLN A 7 -14.40 6.14 -2.12
C GLN A 7 -14.52 5.53 -3.53
N ASP A 8 -15.71 5.01 -3.87
CA ASP A 8 -15.99 4.48 -5.21
C ASP A 8 -16.29 5.59 -6.24
N LEU A 9 -16.43 5.21 -7.51
CA LEU A 9 -16.74 6.14 -8.62
C LEU A 9 -18.10 6.83 -8.48
N HIS A 10 -18.99 6.29 -7.65
CA HIS A 10 -20.31 6.85 -7.37
C HIS A 10 -20.28 7.79 -6.16
N GLY A 11 -19.15 7.86 -5.45
CA GLY A 11 -18.93 8.69 -4.27
C GLY A 11 -19.30 8.02 -2.95
N ASN A 12 -19.67 6.74 -2.93
CA ASN A 12 -19.92 5.99 -1.69
C ASN A 12 -18.59 5.60 -1.05
N TYR A 13 -18.61 5.45 0.26
CA TYR A 13 -17.44 5.02 1.03
C TYR A 13 -17.52 3.54 1.33
N TRP A 14 -16.42 2.86 1.13
CA TRP A 14 -16.23 1.46 1.46
C TRP A 14 -15.19 1.34 2.56
N ILE A 15 -15.53 0.64 3.63
CA ILE A 15 -14.73 0.52 4.83
C ILE A 15 -14.48 -0.96 5.08
N SER A 16 -13.25 -1.37 5.00
CA SER A 16 -12.84 -2.73 5.35
C SER A 16 -12.54 -2.85 6.84
N THR A 17 -12.90 -3.99 7.42
CA THR A 17 -12.69 -4.24 8.84
C THR A 17 -12.09 -5.61 9.10
N ILE A 18 -11.36 -5.73 10.22
CA ILE A 18 -10.89 -7.03 10.73
C ILE A 18 -11.97 -7.60 11.64
N GLY A 19 -12.55 -8.72 11.21
CA GLY A 19 -13.60 -9.47 11.94
C GLY A 19 -15.03 -8.99 11.72
N GLY A 20 -15.24 -7.89 10.98
CA GLY A 20 -16.59 -7.35 10.72
C GLY A 20 -17.02 -7.35 9.25
N GLY A 21 -16.11 -7.73 8.35
CA GLY A 21 -16.36 -7.71 6.91
C GLY A 21 -16.17 -6.34 6.27
N LEU A 22 -17.02 -6.02 5.31
CA LEU A 22 -16.98 -4.81 4.50
C LEU A 22 -18.24 -3.97 4.73
N ASP A 23 -18.06 -2.69 5.00
CA ASP A 23 -19.14 -1.74 5.19
C ASP A 23 -19.20 -0.75 4.03
N LYS A 24 -20.41 -0.43 3.59
CA LYS A 24 -20.68 0.62 2.64
C LYS A 24 -21.47 1.76 3.29
N LEU A 25 -21.04 2.97 3.07
CA LEU A 25 -21.75 4.18 3.46
C LEU A 25 -22.11 4.97 2.21
N ASP A 26 -23.39 5.17 1.97
CA ASP A 26 -23.89 6.00 0.87
C ASP A 26 -23.49 7.47 1.08
N LYS A 27 -22.95 8.11 0.05
CA LYS A 27 -22.54 9.52 0.07
C LYS A 27 -23.63 10.50 0.51
N ASN A 28 -24.90 10.14 0.29
CA ASN A 28 -26.04 11.00 0.64
C ASN A 28 -26.41 10.89 2.12
N ASN A 29 -25.86 9.90 2.83
CA ASN A 29 -26.19 9.60 4.24
C ASN A 29 -25.09 10.05 5.22
N LEU A 30 -24.17 10.94 4.82
CA LEU A 30 -23.04 11.36 5.66
C LEU A 30 -23.47 12.10 6.94
N SER A 31 -24.59 12.83 6.91
CA SER A 31 -25.14 13.53 8.08
C SER A 31 -25.81 12.60 9.11
N HIS A 32 -26.34 11.46 8.62
CA HIS A 32 -26.97 10.43 9.43
C HIS A 32 -26.50 9.07 8.88
N PRO A 33 -25.29 8.63 9.23
CA PRO A 33 -24.65 7.49 8.60
C PRO A 33 -25.41 6.20 8.88
N VAL A 34 -25.83 5.53 7.80
CA VAL A 34 -26.40 4.19 7.83
C VAL A 34 -25.47 3.31 6.98
N PHE A 35 -24.93 2.28 7.59
CA PHE A 35 -24.00 1.37 6.94
C PHE A 35 -24.74 0.15 6.41
N GLU A 36 -24.41 -0.24 5.19
CA GLU A 36 -24.78 -1.52 4.61
C GLU A 36 -23.62 -2.50 4.85
N HIS A 37 -23.87 -3.60 5.56
CA HIS A 37 -22.86 -4.55 6.01
C HIS A 37 -22.80 -5.78 5.11
N TYR A 38 -21.60 -6.14 4.66
CA TYR A 38 -21.31 -7.35 3.91
C TYR A 38 -20.34 -8.24 4.72
N ASN A 39 -20.75 -9.45 4.99
CA ASN A 39 -19.95 -10.44 5.70
C ASN A 39 -20.16 -11.85 5.12
N SER A 40 -19.43 -12.83 5.62
CA SER A 40 -19.50 -14.22 5.16
C SER A 40 -20.86 -14.91 5.38
N LEU A 41 -21.71 -14.36 6.27
CA LEU A 41 -23.03 -14.89 6.56
C LEU A 41 -24.11 -14.36 5.60
N ASN A 42 -23.98 -13.13 5.10
CA ASN A 42 -24.97 -12.46 4.26
C ASN A 42 -24.51 -12.20 2.82
N SER A 43 -23.28 -12.53 2.50
CA SER A 43 -22.70 -12.33 1.17
C SER A 43 -21.77 -13.49 0.78
N SER A 44 -21.15 -13.42 -0.41
CA SER A 44 -20.17 -14.39 -0.87
C SER A 44 -18.72 -14.02 -0.47
N LEU A 45 -18.53 -13.17 0.54
CA LEU A 45 -17.21 -12.93 1.11
C LEU A 45 -16.63 -14.21 1.70
N THR A 46 -15.34 -14.45 1.45
CA THR A 46 -14.67 -15.67 1.91
C THR A 46 -14.18 -15.59 3.35
N SER A 47 -14.11 -14.38 3.92
CA SER A 47 -13.75 -14.12 5.32
C SER A 47 -14.23 -12.73 5.72
N ASP A 48 -14.50 -12.55 7.01
CA ASP A 48 -14.83 -11.25 7.62
C ASP A 48 -13.57 -10.46 8.02
N ASP A 49 -12.39 -11.08 7.91
CA ASP A 49 -11.10 -10.41 8.08
C ASP A 49 -10.68 -9.77 6.75
N ILE A 50 -11.08 -8.52 6.52
CA ILE A 50 -10.68 -7.78 5.33
C ILE A 50 -9.43 -6.98 5.63
N HIS A 51 -8.34 -7.34 4.99
CA HIS A 51 -7.04 -6.70 5.22
C HIS A 51 -6.84 -5.44 4.40
N ASP A 52 -7.36 -5.41 3.18
CA ASP A 52 -7.17 -4.30 2.24
C ASP A 52 -8.23 -4.32 1.14
N ILE A 53 -8.49 -3.15 0.53
CA ILE A 53 -9.40 -2.99 -0.60
C ILE A 53 -8.76 -2.09 -1.66
N ALA A 54 -9.05 -2.37 -2.94
CA ALA A 54 -8.55 -1.57 -4.06
C ALA A 54 -9.65 -1.34 -5.09
N LEU A 55 -9.80 -0.09 -5.54
CA LEU A 55 -10.75 0.29 -6.57
C LEU A 55 -10.20 -0.02 -7.96
N ASP A 56 -10.94 -0.80 -8.74
CA ASP A 56 -10.71 -1.00 -10.17
C ASP A 56 -11.71 -0.16 -10.97
N SER A 57 -11.29 1.05 -11.29
CA SER A 57 -12.13 1.96 -12.06
C SER A 57 -12.39 1.47 -13.48
N ALA A 58 -11.46 0.76 -14.08
CA ALA A 58 -11.58 0.25 -15.45
C ALA A 58 -12.61 -0.88 -15.55
N ARG A 59 -12.73 -1.71 -14.50
CA ARG A 59 -13.66 -2.85 -14.45
C ARG A 59 -14.89 -2.56 -13.61
N ASN A 60 -15.05 -1.33 -13.10
CA ASN A 60 -16.14 -0.91 -12.21
C ASN A 60 -16.33 -1.88 -11.03
N ALA A 61 -15.25 -2.22 -10.36
CA ALA A 61 -15.22 -3.23 -9.32
C ALA A 61 -14.36 -2.82 -8.11
N LEU A 62 -14.67 -3.42 -6.97
CA LEU A 62 -13.83 -3.37 -5.77
C LEU A 62 -13.13 -4.71 -5.60
N TRP A 63 -11.81 -4.67 -5.48
CA TRP A 63 -11.01 -5.82 -5.10
C TRP A 63 -10.85 -5.86 -3.59
N ILE A 64 -10.99 -7.03 -2.99
CA ILE A 64 -11.09 -7.22 -1.54
C ILE A 64 -10.13 -8.32 -1.12
N CYS A 65 -9.14 -7.97 -0.30
CA CYS A 65 -8.23 -8.91 0.33
C CYS A 65 -8.87 -9.46 1.61
N SER A 66 -9.48 -10.64 1.52
CA SER A 66 -10.31 -11.25 2.56
C SER A 66 -9.66 -12.52 3.08
N GLY A 67 -9.03 -12.46 4.26
CA GLY A 67 -8.28 -13.56 4.82
C GLY A 67 -7.14 -14.01 3.92
N SER A 68 -7.17 -15.27 3.45
CA SER A 68 -6.22 -15.82 2.47
C SER A 68 -6.77 -15.84 1.04
N HIS A 69 -7.74 -14.99 0.74
CA HIS A 69 -8.43 -14.97 -0.55
C HIS A 69 -8.58 -13.55 -1.09
N ILE A 70 -8.74 -13.46 -2.40
CA ILE A 70 -9.18 -12.23 -3.04
C ILE A 70 -10.64 -12.42 -3.50
N ASN A 71 -11.48 -11.50 -3.12
CA ASN A 71 -12.83 -11.34 -3.63
C ASN A 71 -12.90 -10.12 -4.56
N THR A 72 -13.89 -10.11 -5.46
CA THR A 72 -14.26 -8.94 -6.25
C THR A 72 -15.73 -8.63 -6.03
N LEU A 73 -16.06 -7.37 -5.82
CA LEU A 73 -17.42 -6.86 -5.84
C LEU A 73 -17.62 -6.09 -7.15
N ASP A 74 -18.51 -6.55 -7.99
CA ASP A 74 -18.94 -5.86 -9.22
C ASP A 74 -19.99 -4.80 -8.85
N PHE A 75 -19.71 -3.54 -9.09
CA PHE A 75 -20.63 -2.45 -8.75
C PHE A 75 -21.88 -2.40 -9.63
N SER A 76 -21.84 -3.01 -10.83
CA SER A 76 -23.00 -3.04 -11.74
C SER A 76 -24.04 -4.05 -11.31
N THR A 77 -23.61 -5.18 -10.76
CA THR A 77 -24.47 -6.30 -10.37
C THR A 77 -24.63 -6.46 -8.87
N GLY A 78 -23.74 -5.88 -8.08
CA GLY A 78 -23.62 -6.11 -6.64
C GLY A 78 -23.09 -7.49 -6.27
N ALA A 79 -22.66 -8.29 -7.25
CA ALA A 79 -22.18 -9.65 -7.02
C ALA A 79 -20.76 -9.65 -6.41
N ILE A 80 -20.59 -10.43 -5.35
CA ILE A 80 -19.27 -10.71 -4.77
C ILE A 80 -18.83 -12.08 -5.26
N ASN A 81 -17.64 -12.15 -5.87
CA ASN A 81 -17.08 -13.38 -6.42
C ASN A 81 -15.68 -13.61 -5.82
N ARG A 82 -15.36 -14.88 -5.57
CA ARG A 82 -14.01 -15.28 -5.20
C ARG A 82 -13.15 -15.40 -6.45
N LEU A 83 -11.99 -14.74 -6.43
CA LEU A 83 -11.00 -14.88 -7.48
C LEU A 83 -10.29 -16.24 -7.37
N LYS A 84 -10.21 -16.94 -8.50
CA LYS A 84 -9.40 -18.17 -8.61
C LYS A 84 -8.09 -17.83 -9.30
N PHE A 85 -6.99 -17.95 -8.60
CA PHE A 85 -5.65 -17.75 -9.15
C PHE A 85 -4.68 -18.79 -8.60
N TYR A 86 -3.59 -19.00 -9.31
CA TYR A 86 -2.56 -19.97 -8.98
C TYR A 86 -1.17 -19.41 -9.35
N THR A 87 -0.18 -19.83 -8.62
CA THR A 87 1.22 -19.59 -8.99
C THR A 87 1.67 -20.58 -10.06
N GLN A 88 2.76 -20.29 -10.75
CA GLN A 88 3.36 -21.21 -11.74
C GLN A 88 3.70 -22.58 -11.14
N SER A 89 4.07 -22.63 -9.85
CA SER A 89 4.28 -23.88 -9.10
C SER A 89 3.01 -24.55 -8.64
N LYS A 90 1.82 -23.95 -8.90
CA LYS A 90 0.51 -24.35 -8.39
C LYS A 90 0.38 -24.30 -6.86
N GLU A 91 1.31 -23.63 -6.18
CA GLU A 91 1.24 -23.42 -4.75
C GLU A 91 0.16 -22.40 -4.40
N PRO A 92 -0.58 -22.61 -3.31
CA PRO A 92 -1.57 -21.66 -2.85
C PRO A 92 -0.91 -20.37 -2.36
N VAL A 93 -1.55 -19.25 -2.61
CA VAL A 93 -1.11 -17.95 -2.10
C VAL A 93 -1.54 -17.78 -0.65
N HIS A 94 -0.61 -17.38 0.21
CA HIS A 94 -0.84 -17.24 1.65
C HIS A 94 -0.42 -15.87 2.15
N ASN A 95 -0.94 -15.50 3.35
CA ASN A 95 -0.53 -14.30 4.09
C ASN A 95 -0.65 -12.98 3.29
N MET A 96 -1.74 -12.84 2.55
CA MET A 96 -2.05 -11.60 1.84
C MET A 96 -2.40 -10.48 2.82
N ASN A 97 -1.81 -9.31 2.65
CA ASN A 97 -1.98 -8.19 3.57
C ASN A 97 -2.37 -6.89 2.87
N THR A 98 -1.94 -6.71 1.64
CA THR A 98 -2.20 -5.48 0.88
C THR A 98 -2.41 -5.81 -0.58
N ILE A 99 -3.27 -5.06 -1.24
CA ILE A 99 -3.53 -5.15 -2.67
C ILE A 99 -3.46 -3.77 -3.31
N PHE A 100 -3.04 -3.75 -4.55
CA PHE A 100 -2.93 -2.51 -5.32
C PHE A 100 -3.16 -2.82 -6.81
N ILE A 101 -3.86 -1.93 -7.51
CA ILE A 101 -4.01 -2.02 -8.97
C ILE A 101 -3.24 -0.86 -9.57
N ASP A 102 -2.29 -1.17 -10.42
CA ASP A 102 -1.48 -0.17 -11.09
C ASP A 102 -2.10 0.36 -12.39
N SER A 103 -1.46 1.39 -12.94
CA SER A 103 -1.90 2.04 -14.18
C SER A 103 -1.81 1.14 -15.43
N GLN A 104 -1.12 0.00 -15.32
CA GLN A 104 -1.01 -1.02 -16.39
C GLN A 104 -2.00 -2.19 -16.20
N SER A 105 -3.03 -2.01 -15.38
CA SER A 105 -4.02 -3.06 -15.07
C SER A 105 -3.41 -4.33 -14.47
N ARG A 106 -2.35 -4.22 -13.66
CA ARG A 106 -1.81 -5.33 -12.90
C ARG A 106 -2.30 -5.26 -11.47
N LEU A 107 -2.77 -6.40 -10.95
CA LEU A 107 -3.08 -6.56 -9.54
C LEU A 107 -1.82 -7.02 -8.81
N TRP A 108 -1.38 -6.23 -7.87
CA TRP A 108 -0.28 -6.50 -6.95
C TRP A 108 -0.85 -6.96 -5.62
N ILE A 109 -0.35 -8.07 -5.10
CA ILE A 109 -0.75 -8.63 -3.81
C ILE A 109 0.50 -8.75 -2.95
N GLY A 110 0.57 -7.96 -1.89
CA GLY A 110 1.66 -7.99 -0.94
C GLY A 110 1.35 -8.91 0.24
N GLY A 111 2.31 -9.74 0.58
CA GLY A 111 2.28 -10.67 1.71
C GLY A 111 3.70 -10.96 2.17
N ASN A 112 4.03 -12.23 2.41
CA ASN A 112 5.42 -12.67 2.53
C ASN A 112 6.02 -12.78 1.13
N GLY A 113 6.37 -11.64 0.53
CA GLY A 113 6.70 -11.50 -0.88
C GLY A 113 5.59 -10.78 -1.65
N VAL A 114 5.68 -10.81 -2.97
CA VAL A 114 4.75 -10.11 -3.88
C VAL A 114 4.25 -11.04 -4.96
N TYR A 115 2.94 -11.03 -5.17
CA TYR A 115 2.29 -11.70 -6.29
C TYR A 115 1.80 -10.63 -7.27
N VAL A 116 1.95 -10.89 -8.56
CA VAL A 116 1.51 -10.00 -9.63
C VAL A 116 0.63 -10.77 -10.60
N ILE A 117 -0.54 -10.21 -10.87
CA ILE A 117 -1.53 -10.76 -11.80
C ILE A 117 -1.78 -9.71 -12.89
N ASP A 118 -1.62 -10.12 -14.14
CA ASP A 118 -2.04 -9.33 -15.29
C ASP A 118 -3.55 -9.52 -15.51
N LEU A 119 -4.31 -8.46 -15.25
CA LEU A 119 -5.77 -8.49 -15.31
C LEU A 119 -6.31 -8.41 -16.76
N GLU A 120 -5.51 -8.01 -17.74
CA GLU A 120 -5.96 -7.90 -19.14
C GLU A 120 -5.89 -9.24 -19.87
N ASN A 121 -4.89 -10.06 -19.55
CA ASN A 121 -4.62 -11.32 -20.27
C ASN A 121 -5.32 -12.54 -19.65
N SER A 122 -6.22 -12.36 -18.71
CA SER A 122 -6.80 -13.46 -17.92
C SER A 122 -8.22 -13.81 -18.34
N ARG A 123 -8.45 -15.07 -18.75
CA ARG A 123 -9.77 -15.65 -19.05
C ARG A 123 -10.15 -16.65 -17.95
N ASN A 124 -11.00 -16.25 -17.01
CA ASN A 124 -11.60 -17.11 -15.96
C ASN A 124 -10.68 -17.68 -14.87
N THR A 125 -9.36 -17.78 -15.10
CA THR A 125 -8.39 -18.22 -14.11
C THR A 125 -7.12 -17.40 -14.30
N TYR A 126 -6.66 -16.79 -13.23
CA TYR A 126 -5.53 -15.88 -13.28
C TYR A 126 -4.24 -16.61 -12.93
N GLU A 127 -3.25 -16.54 -13.81
CA GLU A 127 -1.89 -16.92 -13.48
C GLU A 127 -1.22 -15.77 -12.76
N CYS A 128 -0.64 -16.03 -11.58
CA CYS A 128 0.13 -15.04 -10.85
C CYS A 128 1.61 -15.38 -10.84
N ILE A 129 2.44 -14.37 -11.01
CA ILE A 129 3.88 -14.46 -10.85
C ILE A 129 4.20 -14.14 -9.41
N TYR A 130 4.95 -15.02 -8.75
CA TYR A 130 5.38 -14.84 -7.37
C TYR A 130 6.83 -14.42 -7.31
N TYR A 131 7.08 -13.30 -6.67
CA TYR A 131 8.41 -12.77 -6.40
C TYR A 131 8.75 -12.97 -4.95
N GLN A 132 9.64 -13.89 -4.71
CA GLN A 132 10.17 -14.26 -3.40
C GLN A 132 11.69 -14.15 -3.43
N HIS A 133 12.29 -14.04 -2.27
CA HIS A 133 13.73 -14.16 -2.09
C HIS A 133 14.24 -15.47 -2.70
N LYS A 134 15.21 -15.38 -3.62
CA LYS A 134 16.02 -16.51 -4.04
C LYS A 134 17.22 -16.61 -3.09
N LEU A 135 17.43 -17.76 -2.48
CA LEU A 135 18.52 -18.03 -1.52
C LEU A 135 19.90 -17.70 -2.11
N ASP A 136 20.04 -17.74 -3.42
CA ASP A 136 21.30 -17.56 -4.17
C ASP A 136 21.54 -16.11 -4.59
N ASP A 137 20.58 -15.18 -4.39
CA ASP A 137 20.71 -13.77 -4.71
C ASP A 137 20.48 -12.89 -3.46
N PRO A 138 21.55 -12.41 -2.82
CA PRO A 138 21.47 -11.55 -1.65
C PRO A 138 20.76 -10.21 -1.89
N GLU A 139 20.66 -9.77 -3.14
CA GLU A 139 20.00 -8.50 -3.53
C GLU A 139 18.49 -8.67 -3.77
N SER A 140 17.99 -9.91 -3.99
CA SER A 140 16.58 -10.22 -4.26
C SER A 140 15.72 -10.41 -3.00
N LYS A 141 16.09 -9.80 -1.88
CA LYS A 141 15.48 -10.07 -0.56
C LYS A 141 14.10 -9.44 -0.37
N ILE A 142 13.05 -10.04 -0.93
CA ILE A 142 11.67 -9.80 -0.46
C ILE A 142 11.27 -10.96 0.47
N ASN A 143 11.90 -11.07 1.64
CA ASN A 143 11.53 -12.07 2.67
C ASN A 143 10.56 -11.49 3.70
N GLU A 144 10.28 -10.21 3.62
CA GLU A 144 9.56 -9.49 4.63
C GLU A 144 8.11 -9.27 4.23
N LYS A 145 7.28 -9.06 5.24
CA LYS A 145 5.89 -8.70 5.06
C LYS A 145 5.78 -7.35 4.34
N ILE A 146 5.21 -7.35 3.14
CA ILE A 146 4.89 -6.12 2.42
C ILE A 146 3.70 -5.44 3.13
N THR A 147 3.88 -4.16 3.44
CA THR A 147 2.92 -3.36 4.21
C THR A 147 2.11 -2.41 3.35
N CYS A 148 2.69 -1.90 2.28
CA CYS A 148 2.03 -1.02 1.32
C CYS A 148 2.70 -1.11 -0.06
N ILE A 149 1.94 -0.76 -1.08
CA ILE A 149 2.37 -0.71 -2.48
C ILE A 149 1.95 0.65 -3.02
N PHE A 150 2.83 1.31 -3.75
CA PHE A 150 2.58 2.64 -4.27
C PHE A 150 3.14 2.78 -5.69
N GLU A 151 2.36 3.39 -6.59
CA GLU A 151 2.77 3.77 -7.93
C GLU A 151 2.95 5.28 -8.03
N THR A 152 4.09 5.71 -8.56
CA THR A 152 4.33 7.13 -8.84
C THR A 152 3.61 7.56 -10.12
N LYS A 153 3.46 8.86 -10.32
CA LYS A 153 2.91 9.42 -11.59
C LYS A 153 3.71 9.02 -12.84
N LYS A 154 4.93 8.51 -12.67
CA LYS A 154 5.80 8.00 -13.76
C LYS A 154 5.66 6.50 -13.97
N GLY A 155 4.81 5.81 -13.22
CA GLY A 155 4.63 4.36 -13.28
C GLY A 155 5.69 3.56 -12.53
N GLU A 156 6.54 4.20 -11.70
CA GLU A 156 7.49 3.49 -10.84
C GLU A 156 6.74 2.87 -9.65
N ILE A 157 6.90 1.57 -9.42
CA ILE A 157 6.27 0.85 -8.30
C ILE A 157 7.24 0.77 -7.13
N TYR A 158 6.79 1.27 -5.98
CA TYR A 158 7.48 1.17 -4.70
C TYR A 158 6.73 0.24 -3.75
N LEU A 159 7.48 -0.60 -3.05
CA LEU A 159 6.96 -1.48 -2.01
C LEU A 159 7.52 -1.06 -0.67
N GLY A 160 6.66 -0.88 0.31
CA GLY A 160 7.06 -0.75 1.72
C GLY A 160 7.03 -2.10 2.41
N SER A 161 7.99 -2.37 3.30
CA SER A 161 8.09 -3.62 4.04
C SER A 161 8.19 -3.41 5.54
N LEU A 162 7.91 -4.49 6.29
CA LEU A 162 8.09 -4.52 7.73
C LEU A 162 9.50 -5.05 8.05
N GLY A 163 10.49 -4.15 8.10
CA GLY A 163 11.84 -4.49 8.54
C GLY A 163 12.96 -4.27 7.51
N ASN A 164 12.65 -4.24 6.21
CA ASN A 164 13.66 -4.06 5.15
C ASN A 164 13.52 -2.75 4.36
N GLY A 165 12.66 -1.81 4.81
CA GLY A 165 12.51 -0.50 4.19
C GLY A 165 11.73 -0.52 2.89
N ILE A 166 12.21 0.21 1.88
CA ILE A 166 11.53 0.35 0.59
C ILE A 166 12.27 -0.38 -0.52
N TYR A 167 11.48 -0.91 -1.45
CA TYR A 167 11.96 -1.51 -2.69
C TYR A 167 11.38 -0.74 -3.88
N LEU A 168 12.19 -0.58 -4.91
CA LEU A 168 11.78 -0.10 -6.22
C LEU A 168 11.76 -1.27 -7.19
N LEU A 169 10.67 -1.37 -7.95
CA LEU A 169 10.58 -2.29 -9.08
C LEU A 169 11.49 -1.82 -10.21
N GLU A 170 12.37 -2.68 -10.67
CA GLU A 170 13.17 -2.48 -11.89
C GLU A 170 12.70 -3.49 -12.95
N ASP A 171 12.25 -2.97 -14.10
CA ASP A 171 11.92 -3.78 -15.26
C ASP A 171 13.21 -4.05 -16.07
N ASN A 172 13.65 -5.28 -16.07
CA ASN A 172 14.91 -5.66 -16.74
C ASN A 172 14.74 -6.05 -18.22
N GLY A 173 13.52 -5.98 -18.74
CA GLY A 173 13.24 -6.32 -20.14
C GLY A 173 13.50 -7.78 -20.53
N ASN A 174 13.85 -8.64 -19.57
CA ASN A 174 14.11 -10.06 -19.73
C ASN A 174 12.90 -10.90 -19.31
N ASN A 175 12.88 -12.19 -19.67
CA ASN A 175 11.81 -13.13 -19.31
C ASN A 175 11.61 -13.34 -17.79
N GLU A 176 12.57 -12.94 -16.95
CA GLU A 176 12.36 -12.72 -15.52
C GLU A 176 11.83 -11.30 -15.34
N LYS A 177 10.51 -11.15 -15.39
CA LYS A 177 9.78 -9.90 -15.63
C LYS A 177 10.18 -8.72 -14.76
N TYR A 178 10.53 -8.92 -13.47
CA TYR A 178 10.83 -7.81 -12.56
C TYR A 178 11.90 -8.18 -11.54
N THR A 179 12.74 -7.23 -11.18
CA THR A 179 13.61 -7.28 -10.00
C THR A 179 13.25 -6.16 -9.04
N PHE A 180 13.56 -6.35 -7.75
CA PHE A 180 13.28 -5.37 -6.73
C PHE A 180 14.58 -4.90 -6.09
N LYS A 181 14.87 -3.63 -6.24
CA LYS A 181 16.05 -3.01 -5.64
C LYS A 181 15.73 -2.42 -4.29
N ASN A 182 16.43 -2.87 -3.26
CA ASN A 182 16.29 -2.34 -1.91
C ASN A 182 17.05 -1.02 -1.76
N TYR A 183 16.35 0.00 -1.26
CA TYR A 183 16.92 1.33 -1.03
C TYR A 183 17.10 1.68 0.46
N ALA A 184 16.71 0.83 1.40
CA ALA A 184 16.69 1.16 2.83
C ALA A 184 18.02 1.70 3.37
N VAL A 185 19.09 0.93 3.22
CA VAL A 185 20.40 1.30 3.80
C VAL A 185 21.07 2.42 3.00
N ARG A 186 20.93 2.39 1.68
CA ARG A 186 21.63 3.32 0.77
C ARG A 186 21.00 4.72 0.73
N CYS A 187 19.72 4.83 1.08
CA CYS A 187 19.00 6.10 0.99
C CYS A 187 18.96 6.90 2.30
N GLY A 188 19.40 6.34 3.42
CA GLY A 188 19.37 7.02 4.73
C GLY A 188 18.10 6.75 5.56
N LEU A 189 17.30 5.74 5.24
CA LEU A 189 16.22 5.25 6.09
C LEU A 189 16.82 4.54 7.31
N SER A 190 16.75 5.16 8.48
CA SER A 190 17.21 4.56 9.74
C SER A 190 16.14 3.67 10.39
N ASP A 191 14.87 3.83 10.02
CA ASP A 191 13.79 2.92 10.39
C ASP A 191 13.24 2.27 9.12
N THR A 192 13.29 0.94 9.10
CA THR A 192 12.97 0.12 7.93
C THR A 192 11.58 -0.51 8.00
N SER A 193 10.78 -0.18 9.03
CA SER A 193 9.39 -0.64 9.17
C SER A 193 8.43 0.37 8.58
N ILE A 194 8.17 0.24 7.29
CA ILE A 194 7.34 1.17 6.53
C ILE A 194 5.86 0.99 6.89
N SER A 195 5.19 2.08 7.22
CA SER A 195 3.75 2.10 7.52
C SER A 195 2.93 2.57 6.32
N ASN A 196 3.37 3.62 5.63
CA ASN A 196 2.69 4.15 4.44
C ASN A 196 3.65 4.89 3.51
N ILE A 197 3.27 5.03 2.24
CA ILE A 197 3.97 5.81 1.21
C ILE A 197 2.94 6.70 0.53
N LEU A 198 3.19 8.01 0.50
CA LEU A 198 2.40 9.01 -0.24
C LEU A 198 3.33 9.85 -1.11
N ASP A 199 2.85 10.35 -2.23
CA ASP A 199 3.60 11.30 -3.06
C ASP A 199 3.23 12.75 -2.75
N ASP A 200 4.18 13.67 -2.95
CA ASP A 200 3.90 15.11 -2.99
C ASP A 200 3.57 15.58 -4.43
N GLU A 201 3.31 16.90 -4.59
CA GLU A 201 3.02 17.48 -5.90
C GLU A 201 4.21 17.41 -6.88
N ASN A 202 5.43 17.28 -6.36
CA ASN A 202 6.66 17.19 -7.13
C ASN A 202 7.07 15.75 -7.45
N GLY A 203 6.29 14.77 -6.95
CA GLY A 203 6.51 13.34 -7.15
C GLY A 203 7.54 12.74 -6.19
N ASN A 204 8.01 13.47 -5.17
CA ASN A 204 8.79 12.87 -4.10
C ASN A 204 7.88 12.08 -3.15
N LEU A 205 8.46 11.19 -2.36
CA LEU A 205 7.69 10.33 -1.47
C LEU A 205 7.79 10.80 -0.02
N TRP A 206 6.67 10.76 0.66
CA TRP A 206 6.57 10.88 2.10
C TRP A 206 6.28 9.51 2.68
N ILE A 207 7.22 9.02 3.49
CA ILE A 207 7.23 7.65 4.01
C ILE A 207 7.04 7.72 5.51
N SER A 208 5.93 7.21 6.02
CA SER A 208 5.75 7.02 7.46
C SER A 208 6.27 5.66 7.90
N THR A 209 6.85 5.62 9.09
CA THR A 209 7.44 4.43 9.69
C THR A 209 6.95 4.24 11.13
N LEU A 210 7.43 3.24 11.84
CA LEU A 210 7.15 3.11 13.27
C LEU A 210 7.87 4.17 14.14
N LYS A 211 8.85 4.93 13.58
CA LYS A 211 9.68 5.86 14.36
C LYS A 211 9.89 7.23 13.71
N GLY A 212 8.94 7.67 12.89
CA GLY A 212 8.98 8.98 12.27
C GLY A 212 8.50 9.02 10.84
N ILE A 213 8.66 10.18 10.22
CA ILE A 213 8.33 10.43 8.82
C ILE A 213 9.62 10.73 8.07
N TYR A 214 9.69 10.27 6.84
CA TYR A 214 10.80 10.54 5.93
C TYR A 214 10.30 11.21 4.67
N PHE A 215 10.98 12.25 4.26
CA PHE A 215 10.93 12.75 2.90
C PHE A 215 11.95 11.97 2.07
N PHE A 216 11.52 11.36 0.99
CA PHE A 216 12.37 10.63 0.06
C PHE A 216 12.40 11.35 -1.28
N ASP A 217 13.54 11.95 -1.59
CA ASP A 217 13.79 12.59 -2.88
C ASP A 217 13.93 11.50 -3.96
N ILE A 218 12.99 11.49 -4.88
CA ILE A 218 12.91 10.44 -5.92
C ILE A 218 14.04 10.52 -6.93
N ASN A 219 14.65 11.70 -7.13
CA ASN A 219 15.73 11.90 -8.09
C ASN A 219 17.08 11.48 -7.52
N THR A 220 17.36 11.88 -6.28
CA THR A 220 18.63 11.57 -5.61
C THR A 220 18.60 10.23 -4.88
N LYS A 221 17.40 9.65 -4.69
CA LYS A 221 17.14 8.43 -3.91
C LYS A 221 17.66 8.57 -2.47
N ARG A 222 17.52 9.76 -1.86
CA ARG A 222 17.90 10.05 -0.48
C ARG A 222 16.68 10.32 0.39
N ALA A 223 16.71 9.79 1.61
CA ALA A 223 15.69 10.00 2.62
C ALA A 223 16.19 10.97 3.70
N PHE A 224 15.31 11.87 4.14
CA PHE A 224 15.53 12.85 5.19
C PHE A 224 14.50 12.62 6.28
N LYS A 225 14.93 12.34 7.49
CA LYS A 225 14.05 12.07 8.62
C LYS A 225 13.50 13.35 9.23
N PHE A 226 12.21 13.32 9.57
CA PHE A 226 11.55 14.27 10.46
C PHE A 226 11.18 13.54 11.76
N ASP A 227 11.53 14.13 12.88
CA ASP A 227 11.28 13.58 14.21
C ASP A 227 10.90 14.68 15.22
N GLU A 228 11.00 14.38 16.51
CA GLU A 228 10.67 15.31 17.58
C GLU A 228 11.43 16.64 17.50
N GLY A 229 12.68 16.62 17.01
CA GLY A 229 13.49 17.82 16.78
C GLY A 229 12.92 18.75 15.71
N ASP A 230 12.08 18.24 14.82
CA ASP A 230 11.39 18.98 13.77
C ASP A 230 9.93 19.32 14.16
N GLY A 231 9.55 19.04 15.41
CA GLY A 231 8.20 19.30 15.93
C GLY A 231 7.20 18.14 15.76
N LEU A 232 7.67 16.96 15.38
CA LEU A 232 6.85 15.76 15.27
C LEU A 232 6.70 15.10 16.65
N LEU A 233 5.55 15.30 17.31
CA LEU A 233 5.34 14.84 18.69
C LEU A 233 5.01 13.35 18.83
N VAL A 234 4.71 12.65 17.72
CA VAL A 234 4.27 11.24 17.75
C VAL A 234 5.17 10.40 16.87
N PRO A 235 5.82 9.38 17.43
CA PRO A 235 6.78 8.57 16.68
C PRO A 235 6.15 7.41 15.92
N GLN A 236 4.96 6.93 16.27
CA GLN A 236 4.44 5.65 15.77
C GLN A 236 3.21 5.83 14.88
N PHE A 237 3.35 5.42 13.62
CA PHE A 237 2.30 5.50 12.60
C PHE A 237 1.69 4.12 12.31
N TYR A 238 0.36 4.09 12.17
CA TYR A 238 -0.33 2.89 11.74
C TYR A 238 -0.10 2.60 10.25
N LYS A 239 -0.13 1.33 9.91
CA LYS A 239 -0.01 0.87 8.53
C LYS A 239 -1.20 1.34 7.73
N ARG A 240 -0.93 1.84 6.51
CA ARG A 240 -1.94 2.27 5.54
C ARG A 240 -2.92 3.33 6.04
N SER A 241 -2.61 3.99 7.12
CA SER A 241 -3.43 5.05 7.72
C SER A 241 -3.04 6.44 7.24
N GLY A 242 -2.80 6.60 5.95
CA GLY A 242 -2.38 7.88 5.39
C GLY A 242 -3.10 8.20 4.09
N CYS A 243 -3.46 9.48 3.93
CA CYS A 243 -4.03 9.99 2.69
C CYS A 243 -3.60 11.44 2.43
N LYS A 244 -3.83 11.89 1.21
CA LYS A 244 -3.78 13.32 0.87
C LYS A 244 -5.17 13.91 0.97
N THR A 245 -5.26 15.06 1.63
CA THR A 245 -6.51 15.82 1.69
C THR A 245 -6.73 16.59 0.38
N ILE A 246 -7.95 17.10 0.17
CA ILE A 246 -8.30 17.93 -0.99
C ILE A 246 -7.43 19.19 -1.10
N ASN A 247 -6.90 19.68 0.03
CA ASN A 247 -5.97 20.82 0.07
C ASN A 247 -4.51 20.39 -0.04
N HIS A 248 -4.23 19.19 -0.53
CA HIS A 248 -2.91 18.60 -0.72
C HIS A 248 -2.08 18.45 0.56
N ASN A 249 -2.68 18.56 1.75
CA ASN A 249 -1.99 18.22 2.99
C ASN A 249 -1.89 16.70 3.14
N MET A 250 -0.79 16.26 3.74
CA MET A 250 -0.64 14.88 4.20
C MET A 250 -1.38 14.69 5.50
N LEU A 251 -2.10 13.57 5.63
CA LEU A 251 -2.74 13.14 6.86
C LEU A 251 -2.30 11.71 7.14
N LEU A 252 -1.69 11.47 8.29
CA LEU A 252 -1.13 10.19 8.69
C LEU A 252 -1.68 9.79 10.06
N GLY A 253 -2.30 8.62 10.16
CA GLY A 253 -2.84 8.08 11.42
C GLY A 253 -1.72 7.58 12.33
N THR A 254 -1.87 7.84 13.63
CA THR A 254 -0.96 7.44 14.70
C THR A 254 -1.71 6.67 15.78
N ILE A 255 -1.00 6.13 16.76
CA ILE A 255 -1.63 5.42 17.90
C ILE A 255 -2.54 6.32 18.74
N ASP A 256 -2.28 7.64 18.77
CA ASP A 256 -2.99 8.61 19.62
C ASP A 256 -3.84 9.61 18.84
N GLY A 257 -4.02 9.39 17.51
CA GLY A 257 -4.78 10.30 16.66
C GLY A 257 -4.22 10.38 15.24
N PHE A 258 -3.95 11.57 14.76
CA PHE A 258 -3.37 11.77 13.43
C PHE A 258 -2.43 12.98 13.40
N VAL A 259 -1.50 12.95 12.46
CA VAL A 259 -0.61 14.06 12.12
C VAL A 259 -1.02 14.60 10.76
N THR A 260 -1.12 15.92 10.64
CA THR A 260 -1.33 16.59 9.36
C THR A 260 -0.26 17.65 9.13
N PHE A 261 0.23 17.74 7.90
CA PHE A 261 1.24 18.73 7.50
C PHE A 261 1.14 19.01 6.01
N SER A 262 1.66 20.19 5.60
CA SER A 262 1.83 20.50 4.19
C SER A 262 3.14 19.89 3.67
N PRO A 263 3.13 19.16 2.55
CA PRO A 263 4.35 18.59 1.95
C PRO A 263 5.26 19.68 1.31
N LEU A 264 4.77 20.92 1.18
CA LEU A 264 5.53 22.04 0.59
C LEU A 264 6.53 22.68 1.57
N VAL A 265 6.82 22.01 2.70
CA VAL A 265 7.82 22.49 3.66
C VAL A 265 9.17 22.59 2.97
N ASN A 266 9.84 23.76 3.13
CA ASN A 266 11.22 23.92 2.73
C ASN A 266 12.06 22.84 3.43
N LEU A 267 12.55 21.89 2.64
CA LEU A 267 13.47 20.87 3.16
C LEU A 267 14.59 21.55 3.94
N PRO A 268 14.96 21.09 5.11
CA PRO A 268 16.08 21.66 5.85
C PRO A 268 17.28 21.62 4.91
N LYS A 269 17.78 22.80 4.52
CA LYS A 269 19.10 22.92 3.90
C LYS A 269 20.02 22.11 4.79
N GLN A 270 20.71 21.10 4.24
CA GLN A 270 21.64 20.25 4.96
C GLN A 270 22.39 21.14 5.98
N LYS A 271 22.10 20.98 7.27
CA LYS A 271 22.97 21.47 8.31
C LYS A 271 24.27 20.70 8.12
N GLN A 272 25.21 21.30 7.41
CA GLN A 272 26.59 20.89 7.52
C GLN A 272 26.93 20.97 9.01
N ARG A 273 26.94 19.84 9.68
CA ARG A 273 27.51 19.71 11.01
C ARG A 273 29.01 19.88 10.83
N THR A 274 29.49 21.11 10.90
CA THR A 274 30.89 21.41 11.04
C THR A 274 31.25 20.93 12.45
N LEU A 275 31.90 19.77 12.55
CA LEU A 275 32.58 19.36 13.79
C LEU A 275 33.74 20.34 14.01
N THR A 276 33.54 21.32 14.89
CA THR A 276 34.63 22.10 15.43
C THR A 276 35.24 21.26 16.54
N LEU A 277 36.37 20.62 16.26
CA LEU A 277 37.23 20.03 17.30
C LEU A 277 37.89 21.18 18.04
N THR A 278 37.55 21.37 19.31
CA THR A 278 38.29 22.15 20.29
C THR A 278 39.16 21.23 21.09
#